data_bb93744538afae0abca4540c274d0159
#
_entry.id   bb93744538afae0abca4540c274d0159
#
_cell.length_a   1.000
_cell.length_b   1.000
_cell.length_c   1.000
_cell.angle_alpha   90.00
_cell.angle_beta   90.00
_cell.angle_gamma   90.00
#
_symmetry.space_group_name_H-M   'P 1'
#
loop_
_entity.id
_entity.type
_entity.pdbx_description
1 polymer ?
#
loop_
_entity_poly.entity_id
_entity_poly.type
_entity_poly.pdbx_seq_one_letter_code
_entity_poly.pdbx_strand_id
1 'polypeptide(L)'
;MDRFECWDAVEKRLNSLTSPESLSGLVFVEKVFEELGDPSRFPAIHIAGTNGKGSTAACLDSMLRAAGYKTALYTSPHLTCLGERLLIDGQMLGGEKWLDALERISVVLKKLPEVRLGYFQALTAAAFWLIEREKVDAAVIETGLGGRLDATNMLRRPLLSVITPLGMDHMHLLGNSLSEIA
;
A
#
# COMPACT_ATOMS: atom_id res chain seq x y z
N MET A 1 -16.99 2.87 -20.49
CA MET A 1 -15.65 2.27 -20.37
C MET A 1 -15.84 0.90 -19.75
N ASP A 2 -15.42 -0.15 -20.42
CA ASP A 2 -15.50 -1.51 -19.90
C ASP A 2 -14.66 -1.60 -18.61
N ARG A 3 -15.05 -2.49 -17.70
CA ARG A 3 -14.38 -2.68 -16.40
C ARG A 3 -12.88 -2.97 -16.56
N PHE A 4 -12.49 -3.70 -17.61
CA PHE A 4 -11.09 -4.02 -17.92
C PHE A 4 -10.33 -2.81 -18.49
N GLU A 5 -10.94 -2.04 -19.41
CA GLU A 5 -10.31 -0.82 -19.96
C GLU A 5 -9.96 0.21 -18.89
N CYS A 6 -10.76 0.28 -17.81
CA CYS A 6 -10.52 1.18 -16.69
C CYS A 6 -9.24 0.80 -15.91
N TRP A 7 -9.02 -0.50 -15.67
CA TRP A 7 -7.82 -0.96 -14.94
C TRP A 7 -6.54 -0.83 -15.77
N ASP A 8 -6.60 -1.04 -17.07
CA ASP A 8 -5.48 -0.79 -17.97
C ASP A 8 -5.07 0.69 -17.95
N ALA A 9 -6.03 1.60 -17.89
CA ALA A 9 -5.77 3.03 -17.76
C ALA A 9 -5.11 3.37 -16.42
N VAL A 10 -5.55 2.76 -15.31
CA VAL A 10 -4.96 2.92 -13.97
C VAL A 10 -3.50 2.42 -13.96
N GLU A 11 -3.24 1.22 -14.47
CA GLU A 11 -1.90 0.65 -14.56
C GLU A 11 -0.97 1.51 -15.43
N LYS A 12 -1.45 1.95 -16.59
CA LYS A 12 -0.69 2.85 -17.47
C LYS A 12 -0.37 4.17 -16.78
N ARG A 13 -1.33 4.73 -16.04
CA ARG A 13 -1.12 5.97 -15.30
C ARG A 13 -0.13 5.76 -14.16
N LEU A 14 -0.27 4.70 -13.37
CA LEU A 14 0.67 4.36 -12.30
C LEU A 14 2.10 4.20 -12.84
N ASN A 15 2.29 3.42 -13.89
CA ASN A 15 3.59 3.21 -14.52
C ASN A 15 4.22 4.51 -15.03
N SER A 16 3.42 5.47 -15.50
CA SER A 16 3.92 6.78 -15.95
C SER A 16 4.46 7.65 -14.81
N LEU A 17 4.15 7.34 -13.56
CA LEU A 17 4.61 8.06 -12.36
C LEU A 17 5.83 7.40 -11.70
N THR A 18 6.25 6.24 -12.18
CA THR A 18 7.31 5.44 -11.57
C THR A 18 8.61 5.52 -12.35
N SER A 19 9.72 5.29 -11.67
CA SER A 19 11.05 5.27 -12.25
C SER A 19 11.81 4.00 -11.84
N PRO A 20 12.53 3.34 -12.77
CA PRO A 20 13.46 2.27 -12.41
C PRO A 20 14.64 2.76 -11.56
N GLU A 21 14.92 4.07 -11.57
CA GLU A 21 15.96 4.71 -10.75
C GLU A 21 15.46 5.07 -9.34
N SER A 22 14.31 4.56 -8.92
CA SER A 22 13.80 4.81 -7.58
C SER A 22 14.78 4.28 -6.53
N LEU A 23 15.09 5.11 -5.54
CA LEU A 23 15.90 4.69 -4.41
C LEU A 23 15.10 3.70 -3.54
N SER A 24 15.77 2.65 -3.09
CA SER A 24 15.21 1.79 -2.04
C SER A 24 15.04 2.58 -0.74
N GLY A 25 13.96 2.32 -0.01
CA GLY A 25 13.68 2.96 1.27
C GLY A 25 12.59 4.02 1.22
N LEU A 26 12.46 4.79 2.29
CA LEU A 26 11.29 5.63 2.55
C LEU A 26 11.47 7.11 2.22
N VAL A 27 12.69 7.58 1.99
CA VAL A 27 13.01 9.02 1.86
C VAL A 27 12.11 9.74 0.84
N PHE A 28 11.90 9.14 -0.32
CA PHE A 28 11.06 9.75 -1.36
C PHE A 28 9.57 9.62 -1.04
N VAL A 29 9.18 8.52 -0.42
CA VAL A 29 7.79 8.30 0.02
C VAL A 29 7.43 9.31 1.12
N GLU A 30 8.35 9.57 2.07
CA GLU A 30 8.17 10.57 3.13
C GLU A 30 7.88 11.96 2.56
N LYS A 31 8.69 12.42 1.61
CA LYS A 31 8.45 13.72 0.94
C LYS A 31 7.08 13.81 0.27
N VAL A 32 6.66 12.72 -0.40
CA VAL A 32 5.35 12.68 -1.04
C VAL A 32 4.23 12.70 -0.01
N PHE A 33 4.37 11.96 1.10
CA PHE A 33 3.39 11.95 2.19
C PHE A 33 3.27 13.32 2.87
N GLU A 34 4.37 14.02 3.09
CA GLU A 34 4.38 15.39 3.62
C GLU A 34 3.58 16.35 2.71
N GLU A 35 3.82 16.33 1.40
CA GLU A 35 3.09 17.14 0.42
C GLU A 35 1.61 16.74 0.26
N LEU A 36 1.26 15.49 0.57
CA LEU A 36 -0.13 15.02 0.60
C LEU A 36 -0.87 15.40 1.89
N GLY A 37 -0.16 15.89 2.92
CA GLY A 37 -0.73 16.19 4.24
C GLY A 37 -0.74 15.00 5.19
N ASP A 38 0.19 14.05 4.99
CA ASP A 38 0.35 12.82 5.77
C ASP A 38 -0.91 11.92 5.76
N PRO A 39 -1.18 11.20 4.67
CA PRO A 39 -2.36 10.37 4.51
C PRO A 39 -2.30 9.04 5.30
N SER A 40 -1.38 8.91 6.27
CA SER A 40 -1.22 7.71 7.11
C SER A 40 -1.92 7.81 8.48
N ARG A 41 -2.82 8.80 8.67
CA ARG A 41 -3.41 9.11 9.97
C ARG A 41 -4.64 8.28 10.35
N PHE A 42 -5.01 7.31 9.54
CA PHE A 42 -6.10 6.39 9.86
C PHE A 42 -5.65 5.31 10.86
N PRO A 43 -6.56 4.77 11.68
CA PRO A 43 -6.26 3.63 12.54
C PRO A 43 -5.86 2.40 11.71
N ALA A 44 -4.72 1.78 11.97
CA ALA A 44 -4.21 0.70 11.15
C ALA A 44 -3.67 -0.48 11.96
N ILE A 45 -3.86 -1.70 11.42
CA ILE A 45 -3.17 -2.93 11.80
C ILE A 45 -2.15 -3.20 10.68
N HIS A 46 -0.86 -3.24 11.01
CA HIS A 46 0.23 -3.43 10.06
C HIS A 46 0.77 -4.85 10.14
N ILE A 47 0.82 -5.56 9.01
CA ILE A 47 1.15 -6.99 8.97
C ILE A 47 2.39 -7.21 8.11
N ALA A 48 3.45 -7.73 8.74
CA ALA A 48 4.68 -8.13 8.07
C ALA A 48 4.93 -9.64 8.25
N GLY A 49 5.95 -10.18 7.59
CA GLY A 49 6.36 -11.59 7.65
C GLY A 49 6.62 -12.18 6.27
N THR A 50 6.98 -13.45 6.22
CA THR A 50 7.23 -14.14 4.94
C THR A 50 5.95 -14.82 4.44
N ASN A 51 5.35 -15.68 5.25
CA ASN A 51 4.19 -16.48 4.86
C ASN A 51 2.94 -16.11 5.66
N GLY A 52 1.79 -16.09 4.99
CA GLY A 52 0.49 -15.91 5.64
C GLY A 52 0.08 -14.47 5.92
N LYS A 53 0.83 -13.47 5.46
CA LYS A 53 0.46 -12.04 5.60
C LYS A 53 -0.96 -11.76 5.06
N GLY A 54 -1.18 -12.03 3.77
CA GLY A 54 -2.47 -11.78 3.11
C GLY A 54 -3.62 -12.56 3.73
N SER A 55 -3.41 -13.83 4.12
CA SER A 55 -4.44 -14.62 4.80
C SER A 55 -4.80 -14.04 6.17
N THR A 56 -3.79 -13.62 6.95
CA THR A 56 -4.01 -12.96 8.24
C THR A 56 -4.74 -11.64 8.06
N ALA A 57 -4.34 -10.86 7.05
CA ALA A 57 -4.99 -9.59 6.71
C ALA A 57 -6.46 -9.78 6.34
N ALA A 58 -6.77 -10.73 5.47
CA ALA A 58 -8.13 -11.02 5.04
C ALA A 58 -9.01 -11.53 6.20
N CYS A 59 -8.47 -12.36 7.11
CA CYS A 59 -9.18 -12.81 8.31
C CYS A 59 -9.51 -11.63 9.23
N LEU A 60 -8.52 -10.76 9.52
CA LEU A 60 -8.73 -9.60 10.39
C LEU A 60 -9.74 -8.61 9.80
N ASP A 61 -9.65 -8.31 8.51
CA ASP A 61 -10.62 -7.47 7.81
C ASP A 61 -12.04 -8.04 7.92
N SER A 62 -12.18 -9.34 7.66
CA SER A 62 -13.47 -10.01 7.75
C SER A 62 -14.06 -9.96 9.16
N MET A 63 -13.23 -10.15 10.21
CA MET A 63 -13.66 -10.08 11.61
C MET A 63 -14.08 -8.65 11.99
N LEU A 64 -13.33 -7.64 11.57
CA LEU A 64 -13.66 -6.23 11.83
C LEU A 64 -14.97 -5.83 11.14
N ARG A 65 -15.17 -6.22 9.87
CA ARG A 65 -16.44 -5.99 9.16
C ARG A 65 -17.61 -6.69 9.82
N ALA A 66 -17.42 -7.94 10.27
CA ALA A 66 -18.45 -8.67 11.01
C ALA A 66 -18.80 -8.00 12.35
N ALA A 67 -17.87 -7.29 12.97
CA ALA A 67 -18.08 -6.48 14.16
C ALA A 67 -18.71 -5.10 13.88
N GLY A 68 -19.00 -4.77 12.62
CA GLY A 68 -19.69 -3.53 12.22
C GLY A 68 -18.76 -2.34 11.92
N TYR A 69 -17.44 -2.55 11.85
CA TYR A 69 -16.50 -1.52 11.47
C TYR A 69 -16.43 -1.35 9.95
N LYS A 70 -16.37 -0.11 9.46
CA LYS A 70 -16.00 0.18 8.08
C LYS A 70 -14.49 0.00 7.94
N THR A 71 -14.05 -0.88 7.04
CA THR A 71 -12.64 -1.25 6.93
C THR A 71 -12.00 -0.86 5.60
N ALA A 72 -10.66 -0.78 5.62
CA ALA A 72 -9.83 -0.90 4.43
C ALA A 72 -8.93 -2.12 4.54
N LEU A 73 -8.80 -2.89 3.46
CA LEU A 73 -7.87 -3.99 3.34
C LEU A 73 -6.89 -3.69 2.19
N TYR A 74 -5.60 -3.53 2.50
CA TYR A 74 -4.54 -3.34 1.52
C TYR A 74 -3.63 -4.57 1.49
N THR A 75 -3.55 -5.24 0.34
CA THR A 75 -2.79 -6.49 0.15
C THR A 75 -1.99 -6.50 -1.14
N SER A 76 -1.04 -7.41 -1.25
CA SER A 76 -0.22 -7.61 -2.45
C SER A 76 0.31 -9.05 -2.57
N PRO A 77 0.54 -9.52 -3.83
CA PRO A 77 0.13 -8.91 -5.11
C PRO A 77 -1.37 -9.09 -5.39
N HIS A 78 -1.87 -8.51 -6.48
CA HIS A 78 -3.20 -8.86 -7.02
C HIS A 78 -3.11 -10.10 -7.92
N LEU A 79 -4.26 -10.73 -8.19
CA LEU A 79 -4.38 -11.90 -9.07
C LEU A 79 -4.84 -11.52 -10.48
N THR A 80 -5.83 -10.65 -10.59
CA THR A 80 -6.47 -10.30 -11.87
C THR A 80 -6.32 -8.83 -12.21
N CYS A 81 -6.57 -7.92 -11.26
CA CYS A 81 -6.47 -6.48 -11.50
C CYS A 81 -6.01 -5.71 -10.26
N LEU A 82 -5.42 -4.54 -10.48
CA LEU A 82 -4.88 -3.66 -9.45
C LEU A 82 -5.89 -3.33 -8.35
N GLY A 83 -7.17 -3.23 -8.69
CA GLY A 83 -8.23 -2.91 -7.73
C GLY A 83 -8.36 -3.88 -6.56
N GLU A 84 -7.92 -5.13 -6.71
CA GLU A 84 -7.90 -6.12 -5.65
C GLU A 84 -6.99 -5.73 -4.48
N ARG A 85 -5.98 -4.87 -4.75
CA ARG A 85 -5.00 -4.47 -3.73
C ARG A 85 -5.56 -3.56 -2.65
N LEU A 86 -6.69 -2.88 -2.92
CA LEU A 86 -7.38 -2.06 -1.94
C LEU A 86 -8.87 -2.33 -1.98
N LEU A 87 -9.37 -2.91 -0.91
CA LEU A 87 -10.81 -3.07 -0.67
C LEU A 87 -11.24 -2.09 0.42
N ILE A 88 -12.37 -1.44 0.20
CA ILE A 88 -13.06 -0.64 1.21
C ILE A 88 -14.36 -1.36 1.55
N ASP A 89 -14.52 -1.71 2.80
CA ASP A 89 -15.66 -2.49 3.29
C ASP A 89 -15.93 -3.76 2.47
N GLY A 90 -14.83 -4.45 2.10
CA GLY A 90 -14.83 -5.67 1.31
C GLY A 90 -15.11 -5.47 -0.19
N GLN A 91 -15.17 -4.22 -0.70
CA GLN A 91 -15.46 -3.92 -2.08
C GLN A 91 -14.29 -3.17 -2.75
N MET A 92 -13.98 -3.51 -4.00
CA MET A 92 -13.02 -2.73 -4.78
C MET A 92 -13.55 -1.33 -5.06
N LEU A 93 -12.70 -0.33 -4.92
CA LEU A 93 -13.00 1.01 -5.42
C LEU A 93 -13.02 1.00 -6.96
N GLY A 94 -13.81 1.89 -7.56
CA GLY A 94 -13.79 2.10 -9.01
C GLY A 94 -12.45 2.65 -9.50
N GLY A 95 -12.09 2.33 -10.74
CA GLY A 95 -10.82 2.79 -11.33
C GLY A 95 -10.73 4.30 -11.44
N GLU A 96 -11.83 5.03 -11.52
CA GLU A 96 -11.90 6.49 -11.51
C GLU A 96 -11.32 7.07 -10.21
N LYS A 97 -11.61 6.47 -9.05
CA LYS A 97 -11.03 6.92 -7.77
C LYS A 97 -9.51 6.72 -7.75
N TRP A 98 -9.03 5.61 -8.33
CA TRP A 98 -7.60 5.37 -8.46
C TRP A 98 -6.93 6.37 -9.41
N LEU A 99 -7.57 6.71 -10.53
CA LEU A 99 -7.06 7.73 -11.45
C LEU A 99 -6.98 9.11 -10.76
N ASP A 100 -7.97 9.48 -9.96
CA ASP A 100 -7.95 10.71 -9.15
C ASP A 100 -6.80 10.72 -8.15
N ALA A 101 -6.58 9.60 -7.45
CA ALA A 101 -5.46 9.46 -6.52
C ALA A 101 -4.10 9.59 -7.25
N LEU A 102 -3.94 8.91 -8.38
CA LEU A 102 -2.71 8.98 -9.18
C LEU A 102 -2.49 10.37 -9.78
N GLU A 103 -3.54 11.10 -10.16
CA GLU A 103 -3.42 12.47 -10.60
C GLU A 103 -2.95 13.37 -9.43
N ARG A 104 -3.47 13.14 -8.22
CA ARG A 104 -3.00 13.85 -7.03
C ARG A 104 -1.50 13.58 -6.78
N ILE A 105 -1.04 12.33 -6.89
CA ILE A 105 0.39 12.00 -6.80
C ILE A 105 1.19 12.71 -7.91
N SER A 106 0.67 12.74 -9.14
CA SER A 106 1.31 13.46 -10.25
C SER A 106 1.53 14.95 -9.95
N VAL A 107 0.53 15.62 -9.38
CA VAL A 107 0.63 17.03 -8.98
C VAL A 107 1.71 17.22 -7.92
N VAL A 108 1.81 16.32 -6.96
CA VAL A 108 2.86 16.35 -5.92
C VAL A 108 4.25 16.15 -6.54
N LEU A 109 4.41 15.15 -7.42
CA LEU A 109 5.70 14.89 -8.08
C LEU A 109 6.19 16.05 -8.96
N LYS A 110 5.27 16.83 -9.55
CA LYS A 110 5.66 18.05 -10.28
C LYS A 110 6.29 19.12 -9.38
N LYS A 111 5.95 19.13 -8.09
CA LYS A 111 6.57 20.03 -7.11
C LYS A 111 7.88 19.50 -6.54
N LEU A 112 8.13 18.20 -6.67
CA LEU A 112 9.27 17.48 -6.13
C LEU A 112 10.08 16.84 -7.28
N PRO A 113 10.73 17.62 -8.15
CA PRO A 113 11.36 17.12 -9.37
C PRO A 113 12.52 16.14 -9.11
N GLU A 114 13.08 16.11 -7.90
CA GLU A 114 14.12 15.17 -7.49
C GLU A 114 13.58 13.81 -7.06
N VAL A 115 12.26 13.70 -6.74
CA VAL A 115 11.66 12.47 -6.24
C VAL A 115 11.45 11.46 -7.37
N ARG A 116 11.86 10.23 -7.14
CA ARG A 116 11.68 9.08 -8.04
C ARG A 116 11.04 7.93 -7.28
N LEU A 117 9.75 7.73 -7.47
CA LEU A 117 9.02 6.64 -6.84
C LEU A 117 9.15 5.34 -7.65
N GLY A 118 9.31 4.23 -6.97
CA GLY A 118 9.09 2.91 -7.53
C GLY A 118 7.59 2.59 -7.61
N TYR A 119 7.25 1.53 -8.35
CA TYR A 119 5.87 1.09 -8.55
C TYR A 119 5.09 0.94 -7.23
N PHE A 120 5.64 0.16 -6.30
CA PHE A 120 4.97 -0.11 -5.02
C PHE A 120 4.88 1.14 -4.14
N GLN A 121 5.87 2.03 -4.21
CA GLN A 121 5.85 3.30 -3.47
C GLN A 121 4.73 4.23 -3.97
N ALA A 122 4.60 4.40 -5.28
CA ALA A 122 3.55 5.22 -5.88
C ALA A 122 2.15 4.63 -5.62
N LEU A 123 2.03 3.31 -5.75
CA LEU A 123 0.80 2.57 -5.45
C LEU A 123 0.38 2.74 -3.99
N THR A 124 1.31 2.57 -3.05
CA THR A 124 1.04 2.73 -1.61
C THR A 124 0.63 4.15 -1.26
N ALA A 125 1.30 5.16 -1.84
CA ALA A 125 0.93 6.56 -1.63
C ALA A 125 -0.50 6.84 -2.13
N ALA A 126 -0.88 6.33 -3.30
CA ALA A 126 -2.24 6.46 -3.82
C ALA A 126 -3.27 5.71 -2.95
N ALA A 127 -2.96 4.48 -2.51
CA ALA A 127 -3.82 3.70 -1.65
C ALA A 127 -4.07 4.38 -0.30
N PHE A 128 -3.02 4.90 0.35
CA PHE A 128 -3.16 5.59 1.65
C PHE A 128 -3.98 6.87 1.52
N TRP A 129 -3.77 7.63 0.44
CA TRP A 129 -4.60 8.81 0.14
C TRP A 129 -6.08 8.44 -0.04
N LEU A 130 -6.38 7.31 -0.68
CA LEU A 130 -7.75 6.80 -0.82
C LEU A 130 -8.35 6.36 0.52
N ILE A 131 -7.59 5.60 1.34
CA ILE A 131 -8.02 5.12 2.65
C ILE A 131 -8.41 6.29 3.56
N GLU A 132 -7.56 7.32 3.61
CA GLU A 132 -7.84 8.52 4.42
C GLU A 132 -9.17 9.19 4.01
N ARG A 133 -9.42 9.31 2.71
CA ARG A 133 -10.64 9.94 2.18
C ARG A 133 -11.89 9.09 2.39
N GLU A 134 -11.76 7.79 2.43
CA GLU A 134 -12.88 6.88 2.71
C GLU A 134 -13.29 6.88 4.19
N LYS A 135 -12.50 7.48 5.09
CA LYS A 135 -12.80 7.62 6.52
C LYS A 135 -13.19 6.27 7.14
N VAL A 136 -12.31 5.29 6.99
CA VAL A 136 -12.49 3.97 7.57
C VAL A 136 -12.28 3.99 9.09
N ASP A 137 -12.95 3.09 9.81
CA ASP A 137 -12.74 2.91 11.25
C ASP A 137 -11.43 2.19 11.55
N ALA A 138 -11.01 1.28 10.65
CA ALA A 138 -9.73 0.57 10.74
C ALA A 138 -9.24 0.14 9.35
N ALA A 139 -7.92 0.19 9.15
CA ALA A 139 -7.27 -0.36 7.97
C ALA A 139 -6.39 -1.56 8.35
N VAL A 140 -6.44 -2.62 7.56
CA VAL A 140 -5.53 -3.76 7.65
C VAL A 140 -4.57 -3.69 6.49
N ILE A 141 -3.29 -3.48 6.78
CA ILE A 141 -2.26 -3.15 5.79
C ILE A 141 -1.20 -4.24 5.78
N GLU A 142 -1.09 -4.95 4.67
CA GLU A 142 -0.02 -5.91 4.41
C GLU A 142 1.22 -5.21 3.86
N THR A 143 2.42 -5.54 4.38
CA THR A 143 3.69 -5.10 3.77
C THR A 143 3.92 -5.78 2.42
N GLY A 144 4.51 -5.07 1.47
CA GLY A 144 4.92 -5.66 0.20
C GLY A 144 6.12 -6.57 0.36
N LEU A 145 7.18 -6.07 1.00
CA LEU A 145 8.45 -6.77 1.17
C LEU A 145 9.16 -6.34 2.46
N GLY A 146 9.52 -7.34 3.28
CA GLY A 146 10.16 -7.07 4.56
C GLY A 146 9.23 -6.25 5.47
N GLY A 147 9.67 -5.08 5.90
CA GLY A 147 8.88 -4.18 6.77
C GLY A 147 9.55 -2.82 6.90
N ARG A 148 10.75 -2.78 7.45
CA ARG A 148 11.46 -1.54 7.83
C ARG A 148 11.59 -0.51 6.71
N LEU A 149 11.85 -0.95 5.48
CA LEU A 149 12.02 -0.09 4.30
C LEU A 149 10.85 -0.19 3.32
N ASP A 150 9.79 -0.93 3.69
CA ASP A 150 8.59 -1.05 2.88
C ASP A 150 7.79 0.25 2.88
N ALA A 151 7.19 0.62 1.75
CA ALA A 151 6.42 1.85 1.63
C ALA A 151 5.25 1.93 2.61
N THR A 152 4.69 0.79 3.04
CA THR A 152 3.63 0.74 4.04
C THR A 152 4.11 1.13 5.44
N ASN A 153 5.43 1.14 5.71
CA ASN A 153 6.01 1.56 6.99
C ASN A 153 5.95 3.10 7.21
N MET A 154 5.28 3.81 6.31
CA MET A 154 4.83 5.18 6.56
C MET A 154 3.75 5.26 7.64
N LEU A 155 3.16 4.16 8.05
CA LEU A 155 2.30 4.05 9.24
C LEU A 155 3.11 4.31 10.50
N ARG A 156 3.13 5.55 10.99
CA ARG A 156 3.95 5.95 12.12
C ARG A 156 3.45 5.44 13.49
N ARG A 157 2.15 5.15 13.61
CA ARG A 157 1.49 4.72 14.86
C ARG A 157 0.38 3.71 14.57
N PRO A 158 0.72 2.49 14.10
CA PRO A 158 -0.29 1.46 13.95
C PRO A 158 -0.89 1.08 15.30
N LEU A 159 -2.17 0.73 15.32
CA LEU A 159 -2.84 0.20 16.51
C LEU A 159 -2.21 -1.13 16.96
N LEU A 160 -1.80 -1.92 15.97
CA LEU A 160 -1.17 -3.22 16.17
C LEU A 160 -0.20 -3.49 15.02
N SER A 161 0.96 -4.06 15.34
CA SER A 161 1.87 -4.66 14.38
C SER A 161 1.89 -6.16 14.56
N VAL A 162 1.69 -6.90 13.48
CA VAL A 162 1.63 -8.36 13.45
C VAL A 162 2.80 -8.88 12.63
N ILE A 163 3.57 -9.82 13.17
CA ILE A 163 4.61 -10.53 12.44
C ILE A 163 4.12 -11.96 12.23
N THR A 164 3.86 -12.33 10.97
CA THR A 164 3.54 -13.71 10.60
C THR A 164 4.82 -14.55 10.48
N PRO A 165 4.74 -15.89 10.32
CA PRO A 165 5.93 -16.72 10.28
C PRO A 165 6.99 -16.22 9.28
N LEU A 166 8.22 -16.07 9.77
CA LEU A 166 9.39 -15.69 8.99
C LEU A 166 10.02 -16.92 8.34
N GLY A 167 10.52 -16.75 7.14
CA GLY A 167 11.23 -17.77 6.36
C GLY A 167 12.31 -17.16 5.48
N MET A 168 13.12 -17.99 4.87
CA MET A 168 14.18 -17.58 3.93
C MET A 168 13.52 -17.21 2.59
N ASP A 169 13.34 -15.91 2.37
CA ASP A 169 12.77 -15.36 1.13
C ASP A 169 13.40 -14.01 0.83
N HIS A 170 13.41 -13.62 -0.43
CA HIS A 170 14.00 -12.36 -0.90
C HIS A 170 15.41 -12.08 -0.34
N MET A 171 16.22 -13.13 -0.19
CA MET A 171 17.53 -13.09 0.47
C MET A 171 18.49 -12.05 -0.12
N HIS A 172 18.38 -11.76 -1.43
CA HIS A 172 19.16 -10.74 -2.12
C HIS A 172 18.86 -9.30 -1.66
N LEU A 173 17.75 -9.07 -0.95
CA LEU A 173 17.31 -7.77 -0.44
C LEU A 173 17.29 -7.73 1.10
N LEU A 174 16.83 -8.80 1.73
CA LEU A 174 16.58 -8.84 3.17
C LEU A 174 17.73 -9.44 3.97
N GLY A 175 18.58 -10.29 3.36
CA GLY A 175 19.69 -10.93 4.02
C GLY A 175 19.69 -12.44 3.92
N ASN A 176 20.78 -13.08 4.39
CA ASN A 176 21.04 -14.50 4.22
C ASN A 176 20.77 -15.32 5.49
N SER A 177 20.16 -14.72 6.48
CA SER A 177 19.77 -15.38 7.74
C SER A 177 18.42 -14.91 8.23
N LEU A 178 17.73 -15.71 9.03
CA LEU A 178 16.45 -15.31 9.63
C LEU A 178 16.60 -14.07 10.52
N SER A 179 17.76 -13.89 11.14
CA SER A 179 18.05 -12.71 11.98
C SER A 179 18.19 -11.42 11.17
N GLU A 180 18.65 -11.50 9.92
CA GLU A 180 18.73 -10.34 9.03
C GLU A 180 17.38 -10.04 8.38
N ILE A 181 16.57 -11.07 8.11
CA ILE A 181 15.24 -10.97 7.52
C ILE A 181 14.22 -10.39 8.52
N ALA A 182 14.37 -10.70 9.82
CA ALA A 182 13.50 -10.25 10.90
C ALA A 182 13.74 -8.78 11.27
#